data_4c97dd3de31860992c82060fcaf8df58
#
_entry.id   4c97dd3de31860992c82060fcaf8df58
#
_cell.length_a   1.000
_cell.length_b   1.000
_cell.length_c   1.000
_cell.angle_alpha   90.00
_cell.angle_beta   90.00
_cell.angle_gamma   90.00
#
_symmetry.space_group_name_H-M   'P 1'
#
loop_
_entity.id
_entity.type
_entity.pdbx_description
1 polymer ?
#
loop_
_entity_poly.entity_id
_entity_poly.type
_entity_poly.pdbx_seq_one_letter_code
_entity_poly.pdbx_strand_id
1 'polypeptide(L)'
;IQSEKGLYLGEYKERVIAGLTKLQIIEDDVYPEIIESINMKKAYLLKMSRELDIKKLKPYIIAAEKRELKYELVDGLEYSGDVGLVVVSKEALPELKQRDDIIIRDMDQDFIDAGLGEIYSKNRGKRIDKNCYENVRKKLPKHLFEFKKLRFIDRVLGRKCPICGK
;
A
#
# COMPACT_ATOMS: atom_id res chain seq x y z
N ILE A 1 1.91 -25.23 14.81
CA ILE A 1 1.93 -23.86 15.34
C ILE A 1 2.99 -23.09 14.56
N GLN A 2 2.56 -22.09 13.81
CA GLN A 2 3.45 -21.20 13.07
C GLN A 2 4.19 -20.29 14.06
N SER A 3 5.50 -20.23 14.00
CA SER A 3 6.24 -19.27 14.81
C SER A 3 5.97 -17.84 14.32
N GLU A 4 5.97 -16.87 15.21
CA GLU A 4 5.79 -15.45 14.86
C GLU A 4 6.76 -14.99 13.77
N LYS A 5 8.01 -15.44 13.82
CA LYS A 5 9.01 -15.17 12.78
C LYS A 5 8.61 -15.70 11.40
N GLY A 6 7.92 -16.81 11.32
CA GLY A 6 7.42 -17.35 10.07
C GLY A 6 6.37 -16.48 9.40
N LEU A 7 5.64 -15.65 10.18
CA LEU A 7 4.61 -14.76 9.68
C LEU A 7 5.16 -13.46 9.05
N TYR A 8 6.29 -12.95 9.55
CA TYR A 8 6.85 -11.65 9.17
C TYR A 8 8.23 -11.75 8.51
N LEU A 9 8.41 -12.74 7.63
CA LEU A 9 9.65 -12.92 6.86
C LEU A 9 10.91 -13.05 7.76
N GLY A 10 10.77 -13.70 8.90
CA GLY A 10 11.85 -13.95 9.84
C GLY A 10 12.01 -12.89 10.92
N GLU A 11 11.14 -11.89 10.97
CA GLU A 11 11.20 -10.84 11.97
C GLU A 11 10.13 -10.98 13.06
N TYR A 12 10.41 -10.46 14.24
CA TYR A 12 9.43 -10.35 15.31
C TYR A 12 8.49 -9.16 15.07
N LYS A 13 7.23 -9.32 15.47
CA LYS A 13 6.19 -8.31 15.32
C LYS A 13 6.60 -6.92 15.84
N GLU A 14 7.25 -6.85 17.00
CA GLU A 14 7.71 -5.61 17.59
C GLU A 14 8.81 -4.87 16.81
N ARG A 15 9.37 -5.51 15.79
CA ARG A 15 10.32 -4.88 14.87
C ARG A 15 9.71 -4.46 13.54
N VAL A 16 8.51 -4.89 13.24
CA VAL A 16 7.85 -4.60 11.96
C VAL A 16 7.13 -3.25 12.03
N ILE A 17 7.67 -2.26 11.33
CA ILE A 17 7.07 -0.92 11.24
C ILE A 17 5.81 -0.97 10.39
N ALA A 18 5.88 -1.62 9.23
CA ALA A 18 4.80 -1.78 8.28
C ALA A 18 5.06 -2.99 7.37
N GLY A 19 4.03 -3.53 6.77
CA GLY A 19 4.14 -4.64 5.86
C GLY A 19 3.00 -4.71 4.84
N LEU A 20 3.22 -5.47 3.78
CA LEU A 20 2.24 -5.78 2.75
C LEU A 20 2.11 -7.29 2.58
N THR A 21 0.91 -7.73 2.24
CA THR A 21 0.67 -9.10 1.78
C THR A 21 1.21 -9.28 0.36
N LYS A 22 1.48 -10.53 -0.01
CA LYS A 22 1.85 -10.87 -1.40
C LYS A 22 0.77 -10.42 -2.39
N LEU A 23 -0.49 -10.60 -2.03
CA LEU A 23 -1.62 -10.21 -2.88
C LEU A 23 -1.67 -8.69 -3.12
N GLN A 24 -1.50 -7.88 -2.08
CA GLN A 24 -1.42 -6.42 -2.21
C GLN A 24 -0.32 -6.00 -3.20
N ILE A 25 0.84 -6.63 -3.14
CA ILE A 25 1.96 -6.31 -4.03
C ILE A 25 1.65 -6.72 -5.48
N ILE A 26 0.97 -7.84 -5.69
CA ILE A 26 0.64 -8.35 -7.02
C ILE A 26 -0.45 -7.51 -7.70
N GLU A 27 -1.49 -7.17 -6.96
CA GLU A 27 -2.71 -6.58 -7.52
C GLU A 27 -2.69 -5.06 -7.54
N ASP A 28 -2.05 -4.43 -6.56
CA ASP A 28 -2.11 -2.99 -6.36
C ASP A 28 -0.91 -2.24 -6.95
N ASP A 29 -1.07 -0.94 -7.04
CA ASP A 29 0.01 0.01 -7.29
C ASP A 29 0.89 0.16 -6.04
N VAL A 30 1.91 1.02 -6.14
CA VAL A 30 2.83 1.30 -5.03
C VAL A 30 2.10 1.91 -3.84
N TYR A 31 2.31 1.35 -2.66
CA TYR A 31 1.78 1.87 -1.39
C TYR A 31 2.65 3.02 -0.86
N PRO A 32 2.15 4.27 -0.85
CA PRO A 32 2.90 5.41 -0.33
C PRO A 32 3.31 5.23 1.14
N GLU A 33 2.49 4.57 1.94
CA GLU A 33 2.73 4.31 3.35
C GLU A 33 3.97 3.44 3.58
N ILE A 34 4.28 2.53 2.66
CA ILE A 34 5.52 1.75 2.72
C ILE A 34 6.72 2.64 2.39
N ILE A 35 6.60 3.53 1.39
CA ILE A 35 7.65 4.51 1.08
C ILE A 35 7.92 5.42 2.27
N GLU A 36 6.88 5.90 2.95
CA GLU A 36 7.01 6.69 4.18
C GLU A 36 7.70 5.90 5.29
N SER A 37 7.32 4.63 5.48
CA SER A 37 7.94 3.75 6.47
C SER A 37 9.43 3.52 6.20
N ILE A 38 9.81 3.34 4.94
CA ILE A 38 11.21 3.23 4.52
C ILE A 38 12.00 4.51 4.89
N ASN A 39 11.36 5.67 4.80
CA ASN A 39 11.97 6.97 5.12
C ASN A 39 12.03 7.31 6.61
N MET A 40 11.42 6.52 7.49
CA MET A 40 11.50 6.74 8.93
C MET A 40 12.93 6.52 9.46
N LYS A 41 13.35 7.34 10.43
CA LYS A 41 14.68 7.20 11.06
C LYS A 41 14.91 5.83 11.70
N LYS A 42 13.85 5.25 12.26
CA LYS A 42 13.89 3.94 12.90
C LYS A 42 13.94 2.76 11.92
N ALA A 43 13.68 2.98 10.64
CA ALA A 43 13.77 1.93 9.62
C ALA A 43 15.24 1.52 9.43
N TYR A 44 15.47 0.21 9.45
CA TYR A 44 16.79 -0.40 9.38
C TYR A 44 16.95 -1.33 8.19
N LEU A 45 15.89 -2.05 7.81
CA LEU A 45 15.92 -3.10 6.81
C LEU A 45 14.57 -3.19 6.08
N LEU A 46 14.62 -3.39 4.78
CA LEU A 46 13.49 -3.78 3.96
C LEU A 46 13.64 -5.26 3.58
N LYS A 47 12.73 -6.10 4.01
CA LYS A 47 12.67 -7.52 3.62
C LYS A 47 11.53 -7.77 2.66
N MET A 48 11.79 -8.57 1.64
CA MET A 48 10.82 -8.90 0.60
C MET A 48 10.91 -10.37 0.23
N SER A 49 9.78 -10.97 -0.12
CA SER A 49 9.75 -12.35 -0.60
C SER A 49 10.32 -12.44 -2.01
N ARG A 50 11.25 -13.37 -2.22
CA ARG A 50 11.84 -13.67 -3.53
C ARG A 50 10.84 -14.30 -4.51
N GLU A 51 9.72 -14.79 -4.03
CA GLU A 51 8.65 -15.34 -4.87
C GLU A 51 7.94 -14.29 -5.72
N LEU A 52 8.04 -13.01 -5.34
CA LEU A 52 7.37 -11.91 -6.01
C LEU A 52 8.15 -11.43 -7.24
N ASP A 53 7.42 -10.95 -8.24
CA ASP A 53 8.02 -10.34 -9.42
C ASP A 53 8.83 -9.10 -9.01
N ILE A 54 10.10 -9.09 -9.36
CA ILE A 54 11.01 -7.97 -9.07
C ILE A 54 10.50 -6.63 -9.61
N LYS A 55 9.73 -6.64 -10.69
CA LYS A 55 9.11 -5.43 -11.25
C LYS A 55 8.14 -4.78 -10.26
N LYS A 56 7.42 -5.59 -9.49
CA LYS A 56 6.50 -5.11 -8.46
C LYS A 56 7.23 -4.60 -7.21
N LEU A 57 8.39 -5.16 -6.91
CA LEU A 57 9.23 -4.77 -5.77
C LEU A 57 10.12 -3.56 -6.07
N LYS A 58 10.42 -3.30 -7.34
CA LYS A 58 11.35 -2.27 -7.79
C LYS A 58 11.10 -0.88 -7.19
N PRO A 59 9.86 -0.35 -7.10
CA PRO A 59 9.61 0.96 -6.49
C PRO A 59 10.09 1.06 -5.04
N TYR A 60 9.90 -0.01 -4.26
CA TYR A 60 10.33 -0.09 -2.87
C TYR A 60 11.85 -0.22 -2.75
N ILE A 61 12.47 -1.00 -3.63
CA ILE A 61 13.92 -1.15 -3.72
C ILE A 61 14.57 0.21 -4.03
N ILE A 62 14.04 0.95 -5.01
CA ILE A 62 14.53 2.29 -5.36
C ILE A 62 14.42 3.24 -4.16
N ALA A 63 13.32 3.21 -3.44
CA ALA A 63 13.14 4.03 -2.23
C ALA A 63 14.17 3.69 -1.15
N ALA A 64 14.44 2.40 -0.94
CA ALA A 64 15.46 1.93 -0.01
C ALA A 64 16.88 2.38 -0.43
N GLU A 65 17.21 2.22 -1.70
CA GLU A 65 18.50 2.65 -2.26
C GLU A 65 18.74 4.16 -2.13
N LYS A 66 17.74 4.99 -2.40
CA LYS A 66 17.83 6.45 -2.25
C LYS A 66 18.15 6.88 -0.82
N ARG A 67 17.75 6.08 0.15
CA ARG A 67 18.00 6.34 1.56
C ARG A 67 19.19 5.57 2.10
N GLU A 68 19.85 4.78 1.28
CA GLU A 68 20.93 3.86 1.71
C GLU A 68 20.44 2.84 2.76
N LEU A 69 19.14 2.50 2.71
CA LEU A 69 18.55 1.47 3.54
C LEU A 69 18.88 0.09 2.97
N LYS A 70 19.39 -0.78 3.83
CA LYS A 70 19.64 -2.18 3.46
C LYS A 70 18.32 -2.87 3.07
N TYR A 71 18.37 -3.71 2.04
CA TYR A 71 17.24 -4.57 1.68
C TYR A 71 17.69 -6.02 1.40
N GLU A 72 16.79 -6.96 1.63
CA GLU A 72 17.02 -8.39 1.44
C GLU A 72 15.83 -9.02 0.71
N LEU A 73 16.13 -9.92 -0.21
CA LEU A 73 15.16 -10.86 -0.75
C LEU A 73 15.31 -12.19 -0.02
N VAL A 74 14.24 -12.65 0.63
CA VAL A 74 14.25 -13.88 1.42
C VAL A 74 13.48 -14.99 0.71
N ASP A 75 13.93 -16.23 0.92
CA ASP A 75 13.32 -17.40 0.33
C ASP A 75 12.00 -17.73 1.01
N GLY A 76 10.94 -17.82 0.21
CA GLY A 76 9.58 -18.11 0.71
C GLY A 76 9.40 -19.53 1.26
N LEU A 77 10.33 -20.43 0.96
CA LEU A 77 10.29 -21.81 1.48
C LEU A 77 10.48 -21.88 3.00
N GLU A 78 11.15 -20.89 3.59
CA GLU A 78 11.40 -20.82 5.03
C GLU A 78 10.27 -20.13 5.80
N TYR A 79 9.43 -19.39 5.10
CA TYR A 79 8.39 -18.54 5.71
C TYR A 79 7.04 -18.85 5.09
N SER A 80 6.15 -19.34 5.92
CA SER A 80 4.76 -19.57 5.56
C SER A 80 3.93 -18.32 5.85
N GLY A 81 2.93 -18.07 5.02
CA GLY A 81 2.00 -16.97 5.21
C GLY A 81 1.93 -16.00 4.03
N ASP A 82 1.12 -14.98 4.21
CA ASP A 82 0.72 -14.08 3.12
C ASP A 82 1.58 -12.83 3.01
N VAL A 83 2.50 -12.62 3.96
CA VAL A 83 3.35 -11.41 3.98
C VAL A 83 4.40 -11.49 2.88
N GLY A 84 4.47 -10.44 2.06
CA GLY A 84 5.40 -10.34 0.95
C GLY A 84 6.49 -9.28 1.14
N LEU A 85 6.26 -8.30 2.03
CA LEU A 85 7.19 -7.22 2.30
C LEU A 85 7.02 -6.72 3.72
N VAL A 86 8.13 -6.45 4.40
CA VAL A 86 8.14 -5.77 5.71
C VAL A 86 9.25 -4.73 5.78
N VAL A 87 8.93 -3.62 6.43
CA VAL A 87 9.92 -2.59 6.83
C VAL A 87 10.24 -2.82 8.30
N VAL A 88 11.49 -3.04 8.61
CA VAL A 88 11.97 -3.51 9.91
C VAL A 88 12.70 -2.39 10.63
N SER A 89 12.44 -2.22 11.93
CA SER A 89 13.19 -1.32 12.78
C SER A 89 14.46 -1.99 13.35
N LYS A 90 15.47 -1.18 13.64
CA LYS A 90 16.71 -1.65 14.25
C LYS A 90 16.49 -2.26 15.63
N GLU A 91 15.57 -1.67 16.40
CA GLU A 91 15.26 -2.06 17.77
C GLU A 91 13.81 -2.55 17.87
N ALA A 92 13.56 -3.41 18.83
CA ALA A 92 12.21 -3.78 19.19
C ALA A 92 11.48 -2.57 19.79
N LEU A 93 10.30 -2.27 19.27
CA LEU A 93 9.45 -1.18 19.73
C LEU A 93 8.20 -1.76 20.39
N PRO A 94 8.04 -1.66 21.71
CA PRO A 94 6.93 -2.28 22.43
C PRO A 94 5.56 -1.87 21.90
N GLU A 95 5.42 -0.63 21.45
CA GLU A 95 4.20 -0.11 20.84
C GLU A 95 3.78 -0.85 19.56
N LEU A 96 4.75 -1.42 18.82
CA LEU A 96 4.47 -2.19 17.61
C LEU A 96 3.89 -3.58 17.91
N LYS A 97 4.21 -4.13 19.07
CA LYS A 97 3.71 -5.45 19.49
C LYS A 97 2.20 -5.47 19.73
N GLN A 98 1.64 -4.35 20.17
CA GLN A 98 0.21 -4.21 20.51
C GLN A 98 -0.65 -3.78 19.31
N ARG A 99 -0.04 -3.53 18.16
CA ARG A 99 -0.79 -3.14 16.96
C ARG A 99 -1.39 -4.36 16.27
N ASP A 100 -2.63 -4.20 15.82
CA ASP A 100 -3.32 -5.18 14.97
C ASP A 100 -3.16 -4.87 13.47
N ASP A 101 -2.68 -3.67 13.14
CA ASP A 101 -2.63 -3.10 11.80
C ASP A 101 -1.20 -3.01 11.23
N ILE A 102 -0.36 -4.03 11.45
CA ILE A 102 1.01 -4.06 10.91
C ILE A 102 1.00 -4.08 9.39
N ILE A 103 0.12 -4.87 8.82
CA ILE A 103 -0.09 -4.93 7.39
C ILE A 103 -0.87 -3.69 6.98
N ILE A 104 -0.33 -2.95 6.03
CA ILE A 104 -1.01 -1.78 5.47
C ILE A 104 -2.34 -2.24 4.90
N ARG A 105 -3.38 -1.54 5.27
CA ARG A 105 -4.73 -1.84 4.83
C ARG A 105 -4.83 -1.70 3.32
N ASP A 106 -5.53 -2.64 2.69
CA ASP A 106 -5.87 -2.56 1.28
C ASP A 106 -6.61 -1.25 0.99
N MET A 107 -6.12 -0.50 0.01
CA MET A 107 -6.73 0.78 -0.37
C MET A 107 -8.17 0.61 -0.87
N ASP A 108 -8.49 -0.49 -1.54
CA ASP A 108 -9.85 -0.79 -1.97
C ASP A 108 -10.81 -0.89 -0.78
N GLN A 109 -10.34 -1.45 0.34
CA GLN A 109 -11.14 -1.59 1.54
C GLN A 109 -11.54 -0.23 2.14
N ASP A 110 -10.69 0.78 2.06
CA ASP A 110 -11.02 2.13 2.51
C ASP A 110 -12.23 2.71 1.75
N PHE A 111 -12.27 2.49 0.43
CA PHE A 111 -13.39 2.93 -0.41
C PHE A 111 -14.67 2.13 -0.16
N ILE A 112 -14.54 0.81 0.03
CA ILE A 112 -15.66 -0.08 0.37
C ILE A 112 -16.28 0.33 1.70
N ASP A 113 -15.48 0.52 2.73
CA ASP A 113 -15.94 0.91 4.07
C ASP A 113 -16.57 2.30 4.10
N ALA A 114 -16.10 3.20 3.24
CA ALA A 114 -16.70 4.52 3.07
C ALA A 114 -18.02 4.48 2.27
N GLY A 115 -18.43 3.31 1.76
CA GLY A 115 -19.63 3.16 0.95
C GLY A 115 -19.50 3.69 -0.48
N LEU A 116 -18.28 3.84 -0.99
CA LEU A 116 -18.00 4.27 -2.37
C LEU A 116 -17.80 3.09 -3.32
N GLY A 117 -17.25 1.97 -2.82
CA GLY A 117 -16.98 0.76 -3.58
C GLY A 117 -15.67 0.78 -4.37
N GLU A 118 -15.28 -0.39 -4.86
CA GLU A 118 -14.02 -0.60 -5.60
C GLU A 118 -13.93 0.23 -6.91
N ILE A 119 -15.06 0.62 -7.49
CA ILE A 119 -15.05 1.41 -8.72
C ILE A 119 -14.32 2.73 -8.54
N TYR A 120 -14.37 3.32 -7.34
CA TYR A 120 -13.62 4.54 -7.03
C TYR A 120 -12.13 4.24 -6.87
N SER A 121 -11.76 3.23 -6.11
CA SER A 121 -10.35 2.89 -5.88
C SER A 121 -9.64 2.53 -7.19
N LYS A 122 -10.28 1.77 -8.07
CA LYS A 122 -9.74 1.39 -9.39
C LYS A 122 -9.61 2.56 -10.38
N ASN A 123 -10.27 3.68 -10.10
CA ASN A 123 -10.22 4.88 -10.95
C ASN A 123 -9.45 6.04 -10.31
N ARG A 124 -8.63 5.77 -9.30
CA ARG A 124 -7.70 6.75 -8.74
C ARG A 124 -6.79 7.35 -9.82
N GLY A 125 -6.45 8.61 -9.67
CA GLY A 125 -5.66 9.36 -10.66
C GLY A 125 -6.44 9.87 -11.86
N LYS A 126 -7.69 9.45 -12.04
CA LYS A 126 -8.52 9.86 -13.17
C LYS A 126 -9.37 11.09 -12.88
N ARG A 127 -9.89 11.68 -13.95
CA ARG A 127 -10.89 12.75 -13.89
C ARG A 127 -12.28 12.16 -13.78
N ILE A 128 -13.04 12.61 -12.80
CA ILE A 128 -14.38 12.12 -12.48
C ILE A 128 -15.39 13.26 -12.50
N ASP A 129 -16.66 12.93 -12.65
CA ASP A 129 -17.76 13.88 -12.61
C ASP A 129 -17.81 14.65 -11.28
N LYS A 130 -18.40 15.84 -11.31
CA LYS A 130 -18.54 16.69 -10.12
C LYS A 130 -19.25 15.97 -8.98
N ASN A 131 -20.32 15.22 -9.25
CA ASN A 131 -21.05 14.51 -8.21
C ASN A 131 -20.25 13.37 -7.61
N CYS A 132 -19.50 12.61 -8.44
CA CYS A 132 -18.59 11.57 -7.98
C CYS A 132 -17.46 12.16 -7.12
N TYR A 133 -16.92 13.31 -7.52
CA TYR A 133 -15.90 14.04 -6.75
C TYR A 133 -16.44 14.50 -5.39
N GLU A 134 -17.65 15.04 -5.33
CA GLU A 134 -18.30 15.45 -4.08
C GLU A 134 -18.59 14.25 -3.16
N ASN A 135 -18.91 13.09 -3.71
CA ASN A 135 -19.04 11.86 -2.92
C ASN A 135 -17.74 11.48 -2.22
N VAL A 136 -16.60 11.55 -2.92
CA VAL A 136 -15.29 11.33 -2.30
C VAL A 136 -15.01 12.38 -1.22
N ARG A 137 -15.28 13.64 -1.52
CA ARG A 137 -15.08 14.75 -0.56
C ARG A 137 -15.85 14.54 0.74
N LYS A 138 -17.08 14.07 0.65
CA LYS A 138 -17.95 13.85 1.82
C LYS A 138 -17.63 12.58 2.59
N LYS A 139 -17.35 11.49 1.88
CA LYS A 139 -17.25 10.14 2.47
C LYS A 139 -15.82 9.71 2.77
N LEU A 140 -14.84 10.18 1.99
CA LEU A 140 -13.44 9.76 2.08
C LEU A 140 -12.49 10.91 1.74
N PRO A 141 -12.53 12.03 2.49
CA PRO A 141 -11.78 13.24 2.15
C PRO A 141 -10.26 13.03 2.10
N LYS A 142 -9.72 12.06 2.85
CA LYS A 142 -8.28 11.75 2.83
C LYS A 142 -7.76 11.28 1.46
N HIS A 143 -8.63 10.75 0.61
CA HIS A 143 -8.29 10.31 -0.75
C HIS A 143 -8.70 11.30 -1.85
N LEU A 144 -9.23 12.48 -1.49
CA LEU A 144 -9.73 13.44 -2.46
C LEU A 144 -8.66 13.93 -3.45
N PHE A 145 -7.42 14.07 -2.98
CA PHE A 145 -6.29 14.52 -3.79
C PHE A 145 -5.95 13.57 -4.95
N GLU A 146 -6.40 12.33 -4.89
CA GLU A 146 -6.18 11.32 -5.93
C GLU A 146 -7.10 11.50 -7.14
N PHE A 147 -8.13 12.33 -7.02
CA PHE A 147 -9.11 12.56 -8.08
C PHE A 147 -9.04 13.99 -8.61
N LYS A 148 -9.41 14.15 -9.87
CA LYS A 148 -9.58 15.46 -10.50
C LYS A 148 -10.99 15.55 -11.09
N LYS A 149 -11.56 16.77 -11.12
CA LYS A 149 -12.85 17.00 -11.77
C LYS A 149 -12.70 16.99 -13.28
N LEU A 150 -13.69 16.41 -13.99
CA LEU A 150 -13.84 16.57 -15.42
C LEU A 150 -14.04 18.06 -15.74
N ARG A 151 -13.28 18.56 -16.71
CA ARG A 151 -13.39 19.93 -17.22
C ARG A 151 -14.36 19.96 -18.39
N PHE A 152 -14.84 21.15 -18.73
CA PHE A 152 -15.68 21.35 -19.91
C PHE A 152 -15.06 20.78 -21.19
N ILE A 153 -13.75 21.03 -21.39
CA ILE A 153 -13.02 20.53 -22.56
C ILE A 153 -12.98 18.98 -22.59
N ASP A 154 -12.90 18.33 -21.46
CA ASP A 154 -12.92 16.85 -21.39
C ASP A 154 -14.28 16.32 -21.91
N ARG A 155 -15.38 17.00 -21.61
CA ARG A 155 -16.71 16.65 -22.09
C ARG A 155 -16.89 16.92 -23.58
N VAL A 156 -16.37 18.03 -24.08
CA VAL A 156 -16.37 18.35 -25.52
C VAL A 156 -15.61 17.29 -26.31
N LEU A 157 -14.51 16.74 -25.74
CA LEU A 157 -13.74 15.64 -26.32
C LEU A 157 -14.39 14.26 -26.14
N GLY A 158 -15.62 14.18 -25.64
CA GLY A 158 -16.36 12.94 -25.45
C GLY A 158 -15.89 12.10 -24.27
N ARG A 159 -15.09 12.65 -23.35
CA ARG A 159 -14.66 11.94 -22.15
C ARG A 159 -15.81 11.84 -21.16
N LYS A 160 -16.03 10.65 -20.67
CA LYS A 160 -17.06 10.34 -19.68
C LYS A 160 -16.43 10.04 -18.32
N CYS A 161 -17.22 10.20 -17.28
CA CYS A 161 -16.80 9.77 -15.95
C CYS A 161 -16.67 8.24 -15.90
N PRO A 162 -15.51 7.70 -15.49
CA PRO A 162 -15.32 6.26 -15.42
C PRO A 162 -16.14 5.58 -14.30
N ILE A 163 -16.72 6.38 -13.39
CA ILE A 163 -17.50 5.89 -12.25
C ILE A 163 -18.98 5.85 -12.58
N CYS A 164 -19.56 6.96 -13.01
CA CYS A 164 -21.00 7.05 -13.28
C CYS A 164 -21.38 7.00 -14.78
N GLY A 165 -20.42 7.04 -15.68
CA GLY A 165 -20.63 6.99 -17.12
C GLY A 165 -21.22 8.25 -17.76
N LYS A 166 -21.38 9.34 -17.01
CA LYS A 166 -21.93 10.63 -17.49
C LYS A 166 -20.86 11.54 -18.05
#